data_225a5df23b2b80d3a145db204756bda1
#
_entry.id   225a5df23b2b80d3a145db204756bda1
#
_cell.length_a   1.000
_cell.length_b   1.000
_cell.length_c   1.000
_cell.angle_alpha   90.00
_cell.angle_beta   90.00
_cell.angle_gamma   90.00
#
_symmetry.space_group_name_H-M   'P 1'
#
loop_
_entity.id
_entity.type
_entity.pdbx_description
1 polymer ?
#
loop_
_entity_poly.entity_id
_entity_poly.type
_entity_poly.pdbx_seq_one_letter_code
_entity_poly.pdbx_strand_id
1 'polypeptide(L)'
;MRSKERTDIYTRVTNEIVAAIEAGAGSWTMPWHHDGSATSRPVNAGTGKAYRGSNILSLWIAAQAAGYSSGRWASYRQWQALGAQVRKGEQATTIVFWKVNDRGEDADDRDSEQEGRGRARMFARGYSVFNEAQVEGYAPPTIDLLSDDARMRNADIFWGNLGIECRHGGNEAYYIPSEDRVQMPPFAQFREPAAYYGTLFHEGLHATGAASRCDRDLFGRFGSDRYAAEEAIADLG
;
A
#
# COMPACT_ATOMS: atom_id res chain seq x y z
N MET A 1 28.92 -20.08 23.83
CA MET A 1 28.09 -19.92 22.63
C MET A 1 26.94 -18.98 22.97
N ARG A 2 26.95 -17.71 22.46
CA ARG A 2 25.85 -16.76 22.67
C ARG A 2 24.71 -17.17 21.77
N SER A 3 23.54 -17.48 22.35
CA SER A 3 22.29 -17.65 21.58
C SER A 3 21.99 -16.34 20.87
N LYS A 4 21.97 -16.37 19.55
CA LYS A 4 21.48 -15.27 18.74
C LYS A 4 19.98 -15.13 19.05
N GLU A 5 19.61 -14.13 19.86
CA GLU A 5 18.20 -13.77 20.07
C GLU A 5 17.53 -13.66 18.71
N ARG A 6 16.56 -14.51 18.47
CA ARG A 6 15.68 -14.40 17.30
C ARG A 6 14.80 -13.19 17.56
N THR A 7 15.25 -12.03 17.09
CA THR A 7 14.40 -10.84 17.07
C THR A 7 13.08 -11.20 16.39
N ASP A 8 11.98 -11.00 17.10
CA ASP A 8 10.65 -11.24 16.57
C ASP A 8 10.47 -10.48 15.26
N ILE A 9 9.87 -11.13 14.29
CA ILE A 9 9.69 -10.59 12.94
C ILE A 9 8.93 -9.27 12.95
N TYR A 10 8.04 -9.09 13.92
CA TYR A 10 7.30 -7.84 14.15
C TYR A 10 8.22 -6.72 14.58
N THR A 11 9.04 -6.97 15.59
CA THR A 11 10.02 -6.01 16.08
C THR A 11 10.95 -5.54 14.96
N ARG A 12 11.37 -6.47 14.11
CA ARG A 12 12.26 -6.12 12.98
C ARG A 12 11.55 -5.23 11.96
N VAL A 13 10.35 -5.62 11.50
CA VAL A 13 9.58 -4.84 10.52
C VAL A 13 9.17 -3.48 11.09
N THR A 14 8.74 -3.44 12.37
CA THR A 14 8.41 -2.18 13.03
C THR A 14 9.63 -1.27 13.12
N ASN A 15 10.78 -1.78 13.52
CA ASN A 15 12.00 -0.98 13.63
C ASN A 15 12.47 -0.46 12.26
N GLU A 16 12.34 -1.24 11.19
CA GLU A 16 12.64 -0.80 9.82
C GLU A 16 11.73 0.37 9.40
N ILE A 17 10.43 0.29 9.71
CA ILE A 17 9.46 1.36 9.42
C ILE A 17 9.76 2.61 10.27
N VAL A 18 9.99 2.45 11.58
CA VAL A 18 10.30 3.55 12.48
C VAL A 18 11.60 4.24 12.06
N ALA A 19 12.65 3.48 11.77
CA ALA A 19 13.92 4.03 11.31
C ALA A 19 13.76 4.84 9.99
N ALA A 20 12.92 4.39 9.07
CA ALA A 20 12.63 5.11 7.83
C ALA A 20 11.87 6.43 8.10
N ILE A 21 10.93 6.43 9.04
CA ILE A 21 10.21 7.64 9.48
C ILE A 21 11.17 8.62 10.17
N GLU A 22 12.03 8.13 11.06
CA GLU A 22 13.01 8.94 11.81
C GLU A 22 14.11 9.51 10.91
N ALA A 23 14.51 8.80 9.86
CA ALA A 23 15.45 9.29 8.85
C ALA A 23 14.95 10.49 8.06
N GLY A 24 13.70 10.83 8.23
CA GLY A 24 13.06 12.05 7.75
C GLY A 24 12.10 11.82 6.58
N ALA A 25 10.83 12.00 6.86
CA ALA A 25 9.80 12.10 5.82
C ALA A 25 9.99 13.32 4.89
N GLY A 26 10.89 14.25 5.22
CA GLY A 26 11.14 15.47 4.45
C GLY A 26 11.76 15.26 3.06
N SER A 27 12.26 14.07 2.75
CA SER A 27 12.73 13.68 1.41
C SER A 27 11.94 12.51 0.82
N TRP A 28 10.89 12.08 1.49
CA TRP A 28 10.06 10.98 1.01
C TRP A 28 9.21 11.48 -0.16
N THR A 29 9.67 11.18 -1.37
CA THR A 29 8.90 11.41 -2.59
C THR A 29 8.19 10.10 -2.88
N MET A 30 6.86 10.14 -2.93
CA MET A 30 6.06 8.98 -3.29
C MET A 30 6.57 8.37 -4.60
N PRO A 31 6.92 7.08 -4.65
CA PRO A 31 7.55 6.47 -5.84
C PRO A 31 6.66 6.46 -7.09
N TRP A 32 5.40 6.87 -7.00
CA TRP A 32 4.49 6.93 -8.15
C TRP A 32 4.58 8.23 -8.97
N HIS A 33 5.44 9.17 -8.62
CA HIS A 33 5.67 10.37 -9.43
C HIS A 33 6.67 10.19 -10.58
N HIS A 34 7.23 8.98 -10.76
CA HIS A 34 8.13 8.70 -11.85
C HIS A 34 7.41 7.96 -12.99
N ASP A 35 7.22 8.63 -14.12
CA ASP A 35 6.93 8.15 -15.49
C ASP A 35 5.66 7.31 -15.75
N GLY A 36 4.72 7.21 -14.80
CA GLY A 36 3.46 6.48 -15.01
C GLY A 36 3.59 4.95 -15.04
N SER A 37 4.80 4.39 -14.92
CA SER A 37 5.04 2.94 -14.90
C SER A 37 5.21 2.38 -13.48
N ALA A 38 5.53 3.22 -12.50
CA ALA A 38 5.60 2.82 -11.11
C ALA A 38 4.18 2.61 -10.59
N THR A 39 3.79 1.39 -10.45
CA THR A 39 2.55 1.01 -9.79
C THR A 39 2.54 1.59 -8.39
N SER A 40 1.57 2.41 -8.10
CA SER A 40 1.33 3.02 -6.80
C SER A 40 1.29 1.98 -5.66
N ARG A 41 1.01 0.72 -5.96
CA ARG A 41 0.89 -0.36 -4.99
C ARG A 41 1.77 -1.55 -5.37
N PRO A 42 2.61 -2.07 -4.43
CA PRO A 42 3.42 -3.24 -4.70
C PRO A 42 2.57 -4.46 -5.06
N VAL A 43 2.97 -5.16 -6.12
CA VAL A 43 2.30 -6.36 -6.63
C VAL A 43 3.22 -7.56 -6.64
N ASN A 44 2.69 -8.74 -6.41
CA ASN A 44 3.42 -9.98 -6.56
C ASN A 44 3.50 -10.36 -8.05
N ALA A 45 4.70 -10.38 -8.62
CA ALA A 45 4.92 -10.64 -10.03
C ALA A 45 4.43 -12.03 -10.48
N GLY A 46 4.49 -13.04 -9.58
CA GLY A 46 4.07 -14.41 -9.90
C GLY A 46 2.56 -14.63 -9.84
N THR A 47 1.82 -13.82 -9.06
CA THR A 47 0.37 -14.01 -8.87
C THR A 47 -0.47 -12.85 -9.39
N GLY A 48 0.15 -11.72 -9.71
CA GLY A 48 -0.54 -10.47 -10.08
C GLY A 48 -1.30 -9.79 -8.92
N LYS A 49 -1.27 -10.37 -7.71
CA LYS A 49 -2.00 -9.83 -6.55
C LYS A 49 -1.23 -8.71 -5.87
N ALA A 50 -1.93 -7.64 -5.51
CA ALA A 50 -1.35 -6.55 -4.71
C ALA A 50 -1.04 -7.01 -3.29
N TYR A 51 0.07 -6.52 -2.73
CA TYR A 51 0.39 -6.67 -1.31
C TYR A 51 -0.57 -5.83 -0.46
N ARG A 52 -0.69 -6.14 0.83
CA ARG A 52 -1.64 -5.52 1.75
C ARG A 52 -1.00 -5.22 3.10
N GLY A 53 -1.60 -4.25 3.82
CA GLY A 53 -1.19 -3.87 5.18
C GLY A 53 0.26 -3.40 5.25
N SER A 54 0.95 -3.70 6.35
CA SER A 54 2.35 -3.30 6.61
C SER A 54 3.34 -3.73 5.51
N ASN A 55 3.00 -4.76 4.72
CA ASN A 55 3.86 -5.20 3.62
C ASN A 55 4.01 -4.12 2.53
N ILE A 56 2.99 -3.28 2.33
CA ILE A 56 3.06 -2.18 1.37
C ILE A 56 4.17 -1.21 1.81
N LEU A 57 4.13 -0.77 3.08
CA LEU A 57 5.12 0.14 3.64
C LEU A 57 6.54 -0.44 3.60
N SER A 58 6.70 -1.70 4.02
CA SER A 58 8.01 -2.38 4.00
C SER A 58 8.59 -2.44 2.59
N LEU A 59 7.77 -2.73 1.59
CA LEU A 59 8.22 -2.82 0.19
C LEU A 59 8.52 -1.45 -0.42
N TRP A 60 7.75 -0.42 -0.08
CA TRP A 60 8.04 0.95 -0.51
C TRP A 60 9.34 1.48 0.10
N ILE A 61 9.53 1.31 1.41
CA ILE A 61 10.76 1.70 2.10
C ILE A 61 11.98 1.01 1.47
N ALA A 62 11.88 -0.30 1.21
CA ALA A 62 12.96 -1.04 0.57
C ALA A 62 13.21 -0.57 -0.87
N ALA A 63 12.16 -0.29 -1.64
CA ALA A 63 12.28 0.24 -2.99
C ALA A 63 12.95 1.61 -3.01
N GLN A 64 12.54 2.50 -2.14
CA GLN A 64 13.11 3.84 -2.03
C GLN A 64 14.57 3.80 -1.59
N ALA A 65 14.90 3.05 -0.54
CA ALA A 65 16.27 2.93 -0.03
C ALA A 65 17.25 2.38 -1.08
N ALA A 66 16.77 1.51 -1.98
CA ALA A 66 17.56 0.88 -3.03
C ALA A 66 17.42 1.57 -4.41
N GLY A 67 16.56 2.59 -4.54
CA GLY A 67 16.32 3.29 -5.81
C GLY A 67 15.59 2.43 -6.86
N TYR A 68 14.75 1.47 -6.43
CA TYR A 68 14.01 0.63 -7.36
C TYR A 68 12.82 1.38 -7.96
N SER A 69 12.69 1.36 -9.28
CA SER A 69 11.58 1.99 -10.02
C SER A 69 10.37 1.07 -10.18
N SER A 70 10.52 -0.25 -10.01
CA SER A 70 9.44 -1.21 -10.18
C SER A 70 8.72 -1.53 -8.88
N GLY A 71 7.39 -1.59 -8.93
CA GLY A 71 6.55 -2.09 -7.83
C GLY A 71 6.34 -3.61 -7.84
N ARG A 72 7.02 -4.37 -8.71
CA ARG A 72 6.88 -5.82 -8.79
C ARG A 72 7.87 -6.54 -7.90
N TRP A 73 7.32 -7.44 -7.08
CA TRP A 73 8.08 -8.20 -6.10
C TRP A 73 7.65 -9.67 -6.15
N ALA A 74 8.61 -10.58 -6.00
CA ALA A 74 8.29 -12.01 -5.89
C ALA A 74 9.35 -12.74 -5.06
N SER A 75 9.00 -13.92 -4.54
CA SER A 75 9.97 -14.81 -3.92
C SER A 75 10.95 -15.35 -4.95
N TYR A 76 12.10 -15.82 -4.50
CA TYR A 76 13.11 -16.43 -5.36
C TYR A 76 12.51 -17.52 -6.30
N ARG A 77 11.69 -18.41 -5.72
CA ARG A 77 11.04 -19.49 -6.50
C ARG A 77 10.03 -18.99 -7.53
N GLN A 78 9.32 -17.90 -7.19
CA GLN A 78 8.38 -17.29 -8.14
C GLN A 78 9.13 -16.63 -9.30
N TRP A 79 10.25 -15.95 -9.04
CA TRP A 79 11.09 -15.41 -10.11
C TRP A 79 11.64 -16.51 -11.03
N GLN A 80 12.12 -17.63 -10.45
CA GLN A 80 12.54 -18.78 -11.24
C GLN A 80 11.39 -19.35 -12.12
N ALA A 81 10.18 -19.45 -11.57
CA ALA A 81 9.01 -19.92 -12.32
C ALA A 81 8.61 -18.96 -13.47
N LEU A 82 8.97 -17.67 -13.36
CA LEU A 82 8.79 -16.67 -14.41
C LEU A 82 9.97 -16.62 -15.41
N GLY A 83 10.92 -17.55 -15.30
CA GLY A 83 12.10 -17.59 -16.15
C GLY A 83 13.20 -16.59 -15.78
N ALA A 84 13.07 -15.93 -14.64
CA ALA A 84 14.01 -14.94 -14.15
C ALA A 84 14.93 -15.49 -13.07
N GLN A 85 16.11 -14.90 -12.94
CA GLN A 85 17.12 -15.26 -11.96
C GLN A 85 17.47 -14.05 -11.07
N VAL A 86 17.37 -14.21 -9.75
CA VAL A 86 17.87 -13.19 -8.81
C VAL A 86 19.39 -13.12 -8.92
N ARG A 87 19.93 -11.91 -9.09
CA ARG A 87 21.38 -11.70 -9.21
C ARG A 87 22.11 -12.11 -7.93
N LYS A 88 23.33 -12.57 -8.09
CA LYS A 88 24.20 -12.96 -6.96
C LYS A 88 24.51 -11.75 -6.07
N GLY A 89 24.32 -11.92 -4.76
CA GLY A 89 24.61 -10.88 -3.76
C GLY A 89 23.44 -9.98 -3.43
N GLU A 90 22.32 -10.10 -4.12
CA GLU A 90 21.10 -9.32 -3.82
C GLU A 90 20.51 -9.68 -2.45
N GLN A 91 19.99 -8.67 -1.77
CA GLN A 91 19.37 -8.83 -0.45
C GLN A 91 17.86 -8.84 -0.56
N ALA A 92 17.24 -9.83 0.08
CA ALA A 92 15.80 -9.96 0.11
C ALA A 92 15.15 -8.97 1.08
N THR A 93 14.02 -8.45 0.71
CA THR A 93 13.11 -7.74 1.63
C THR A 93 12.16 -8.72 2.28
N THR A 94 11.92 -8.54 3.59
CA THR A 94 11.01 -9.41 4.35
C THR A 94 9.59 -8.85 4.31
N ILE A 95 8.65 -9.75 4.02
CA ILE A 95 7.21 -9.50 4.14
C ILE A 95 6.60 -10.46 5.15
N VAL A 96 5.44 -10.10 5.72
CA VAL A 96 4.75 -10.89 6.75
C VAL A 96 3.42 -11.40 6.22
N PHE A 97 3.19 -12.70 6.36
CA PHE A 97 1.90 -13.32 6.10
C PHE A 97 1.30 -13.88 7.38
N TRP A 98 0.02 -13.60 7.56
CA TRP A 98 -0.77 -14.16 8.63
C TRP A 98 -1.42 -15.45 8.16
N LYS A 99 -1.23 -16.52 8.90
CA LYS A 99 -1.94 -17.78 8.70
C LYS A 99 -2.80 -18.05 9.93
N VAL A 100 -4.09 -18.20 9.72
CA VAL A 100 -5.02 -18.72 10.73
C VAL A 100 -4.91 -20.24 10.66
N ASN A 101 -4.51 -20.91 11.74
CA ASN A 101 -4.63 -22.34 11.83
C ASN A 101 -6.05 -22.66 12.27
N ASP A 102 -6.91 -23.02 11.31
CA ASP A 102 -8.09 -23.80 11.62
C ASP A 102 -7.60 -25.19 12.03
N ARG A 103 -7.76 -25.52 13.30
CA ARG A 103 -7.54 -26.89 13.78
C ARG A 103 -8.66 -27.79 13.25
N GLY A 104 -8.42 -28.34 12.08
CA GLY A 104 -9.08 -29.49 11.53
C GLY A 104 -8.04 -30.26 10.73
N GLU A 105 -7.68 -31.45 11.25
CA GLU A 105 -6.75 -32.43 10.68
C GLU A 105 -5.29 -32.32 11.14
N ASP A 106 -4.87 -33.37 11.84
CA ASP A 106 -3.55 -33.70 12.41
C ASP A 106 -3.26 -33.16 13.82
N ALA A 107 -3.96 -33.68 14.82
CA ALA A 107 -3.50 -33.69 16.20
C ALA A 107 -3.64 -35.09 16.76
N ASP A 108 -2.64 -35.92 16.48
CA ASP A 108 -2.30 -37.05 17.35
C ASP A 108 -1.26 -36.53 18.34
N ASP A 109 -1.72 -35.99 19.46
CA ASP A 109 -0.97 -35.85 20.69
C ASP A 109 -1.94 -35.69 21.86
N ARG A 110 -2.03 -36.78 22.63
CA ARG A 110 -2.75 -36.88 23.89
C ARG A 110 -2.02 -36.06 24.97
N ASP A 111 -2.80 -35.45 25.84
CA ASP A 111 -2.49 -34.80 27.12
C ASP A 111 -2.46 -33.26 27.10
N SER A 112 -3.64 -32.71 27.29
CA SER A 112 -3.91 -31.72 28.35
C SER A 112 -5.37 -31.27 28.31
N GLU A 113 -6.14 -31.80 29.23
CA GLU A 113 -7.43 -31.24 29.65
C GLU A 113 -7.19 -29.86 30.28
N GLN A 114 -7.55 -28.84 29.57
CA GLN A 114 -7.97 -27.56 30.15
C GLN A 114 -8.92 -26.88 29.19
N GLU A 115 -10.14 -26.69 29.69
CA GLU A 115 -11.24 -25.96 29.07
C GLU A 115 -10.84 -24.53 28.69
N GLY A 116 -10.99 -24.19 27.43
CA GLY A 116 -10.85 -22.80 26.95
C GLY A 116 -11.16 -22.73 25.46
N ARG A 117 -12.36 -22.27 25.14
CA ARG A 117 -12.91 -21.98 23.80
C ARG A 117 -11.82 -21.68 22.76
N GLY A 118 -11.80 -22.45 21.69
CA GLY A 118 -10.81 -22.41 20.64
C GLY A 118 -10.63 -21.03 20.03
N ARG A 119 -9.64 -20.28 20.54
CA ARG A 119 -9.12 -19.11 19.84
C ARG A 119 -8.25 -19.63 18.70
N ALA A 120 -8.68 -19.38 17.46
CA ALA A 120 -7.83 -19.57 16.29
C ALA A 120 -6.47 -18.88 16.54
N ARG A 121 -5.38 -19.67 16.60
CA ARG A 121 -4.04 -19.10 16.76
C ARG A 121 -3.59 -18.55 15.42
N MET A 122 -3.43 -17.23 15.35
CA MET A 122 -2.80 -16.56 14.21
C MET A 122 -1.27 -16.67 14.34
N PHE A 123 -0.63 -17.22 13.32
CA PHE A 123 0.82 -17.25 13.21
C PHE A 123 1.29 -16.30 12.10
N ALA A 124 2.22 -15.43 12.44
CA ALA A 124 2.92 -14.63 11.44
C ALA A 124 4.10 -15.43 10.89
N ARG A 125 4.22 -15.46 9.58
CA ARG A 125 5.36 -16.06 8.90
C ARG A 125 6.01 -15.03 7.98
N GLY A 126 7.32 -14.85 8.13
CA GLY A 126 8.12 -14.01 7.24
C GLY A 126 8.46 -14.75 5.95
N TYR A 127 8.37 -14.03 4.85
CA TYR A 127 8.81 -14.49 3.54
C TYR A 127 9.79 -13.49 2.94
N SER A 128 10.79 -14.00 2.26
CA SER A 128 11.77 -13.21 1.52
C SER A 128 11.31 -12.99 0.10
N VAL A 129 11.26 -11.72 -0.32
CA VAL A 129 10.94 -11.31 -1.68
C VAL A 129 12.04 -10.43 -2.26
N PHE A 130 12.14 -10.40 -3.56
CA PHE A 130 13.07 -9.59 -4.34
C PHE A 130 12.30 -8.72 -5.30
N ASN A 131 12.80 -7.52 -5.54
CA ASN A 131 12.25 -6.60 -6.53
C ASN A 131 12.61 -7.03 -7.95
N GLU A 132 11.82 -6.64 -8.93
CA GLU A 132 12.12 -6.82 -10.36
C GLU A 132 13.50 -6.26 -10.74
N ALA A 133 13.90 -5.14 -10.14
CA ALA A 133 15.23 -4.55 -10.36
C ALA A 133 16.40 -5.42 -9.89
N GLN A 134 16.15 -6.47 -9.08
CA GLN A 134 17.16 -7.40 -8.57
C GLN A 134 17.27 -8.69 -9.37
N VAL A 135 16.54 -8.83 -10.47
CA VAL A 135 16.51 -10.05 -11.28
C VAL A 135 16.99 -9.83 -12.71
N GLU A 136 17.37 -10.90 -13.36
CA GLU A 136 17.73 -10.94 -14.76
C GLU A 136 16.81 -11.90 -15.52
N GLY A 137 16.60 -11.64 -16.81
CA GLY A 137 15.81 -12.51 -17.68
C GLY A 137 14.30 -12.36 -17.54
N TYR A 138 13.81 -11.44 -16.70
CA TYR A 138 12.38 -11.15 -16.63
C TYR A 138 11.95 -10.17 -17.72
N ALA A 139 10.92 -10.54 -18.47
CA ALA A 139 10.22 -9.64 -19.36
C ALA A 139 8.84 -9.34 -18.77
N PRO A 140 8.60 -8.11 -18.26
CA PRO A 140 7.29 -7.75 -17.74
C PRO A 140 6.24 -7.83 -18.85
N PRO A 141 5.00 -8.26 -18.53
CA PRO A 141 3.93 -8.24 -19.50
C PRO A 141 3.73 -6.82 -20.02
N THR A 142 3.62 -6.68 -21.33
CA THR A 142 3.29 -5.40 -21.97
C THR A 142 1.88 -5.02 -21.52
N ILE A 143 1.75 -3.90 -20.83
CA ILE A 143 0.45 -3.33 -20.48
C ILE A 143 0.15 -2.32 -21.58
N ASP A 144 -0.89 -2.56 -22.37
CA ASP A 144 -1.43 -1.54 -23.26
C ASP A 144 -2.02 -0.43 -22.41
N LEU A 145 -1.28 0.66 -22.28
CA LEU A 145 -1.72 1.83 -21.55
C LEU A 145 -2.89 2.47 -22.31
N LEU A 146 -3.99 2.68 -21.59
CA LEU A 146 -5.07 3.50 -22.14
C LEU A 146 -4.54 4.89 -22.50
N SER A 147 -5.10 5.49 -23.56
CA SER A 147 -4.81 6.89 -23.87
C SER A 147 -5.21 7.79 -22.69
N ASP A 148 -4.61 8.96 -22.57
CA ASP A 148 -4.94 9.91 -21.49
C ASP A 148 -6.43 10.26 -21.49
N ASP A 149 -7.04 10.42 -22.66
CA ASP A 149 -8.48 10.65 -22.77
C ASP A 149 -9.31 9.47 -22.24
N ALA A 150 -8.87 8.23 -22.45
CA ALA A 150 -9.56 7.06 -21.92
C ALA A 150 -9.39 6.95 -20.40
N ARG A 151 -8.21 7.32 -19.88
CA ARG A 151 -7.96 7.38 -18.43
C ARG A 151 -8.81 8.44 -17.75
N MET A 152 -8.89 9.64 -18.34
CA MET A 152 -9.71 10.73 -17.84
C MET A 152 -11.19 10.34 -17.81
N ARG A 153 -11.72 9.77 -18.91
CA ARG A 153 -13.11 9.27 -18.94
C ARG A 153 -13.37 8.20 -17.88
N ASN A 154 -12.43 7.30 -17.64
CA ASN A 154 -12.59 6.29 -16.61
C ASN A 154 -12.58 6.90 -15.21
N ALA A 155 -11.77 7.92 -14.96
CA ALA A 155 -11.75 8.67 -13.71
C ALA A 155 -13.06 9.41 -13.47
N ASP A 156 -13.62 10.06 -14.50
CA ASP A 156 -14.93 10.73 -14.43
C ASP A 156 -16.08 9.75 -14.14
N ILE A 157 -16.08 8.60 -14.83
CA ILE A 157 -17.09 7.54 -14.60
C ILE A 157 -16.96 7.00 -13.18
N PHE A 158 -15.72 6.74 -12.71
CA PHE A 158 -15.50 6.25 -11.36
C PHE A 158 -15.99 7.26 -10.31
N TRP A 159 -15.63 8.55 -10.47
CA TRP A 159 -16.08 9.62 -9.58
C TRP A 159 -17.61 9.72 -9.57
N GLY A 160 -18.23 9.72 -10.73
CA GLY A 160 -19.69 9.77 -10.86
C GLY A 160 -20.41 8.63 -10.14
N ASN A 161 -19.79 7.42 -10.10
CA ASN A 161 -20.33 6.25 -9.41
C ASN A 161 -20.19 6.33 -7.87
N LEU A 162 -19.31 7.19 -7.34
CA LEU A 162 -19.18 7.38 -5.90
C LEU A 162 -20.37 8.14 -5.29
N GLY A 163 -21.09 8.91 -6.09
CA GLY A 163 -22.23 9.70 -5.63
C GLY A 163 -21.85 10.83 -4.68
N ILE A 164 -20.59 11.26 -4.68
CA ILE A 164 -20.10 12.39 -3.88
C ILE A 164 -20.27 13.67 -4.69
N GLU A 165 -20.97 14.66 -4.11
CA GLU A 165 -21.11 15.97 -4.74
C GLU A 165 -19.76 16.67 -4.85
N CYS A 166 -19.43 17.18 -6.04
CA CYS A 166 -18.25 17.99 -6.28
C CYS A 166 -18.64 19.34 -6.86
N ARG A 167 -18.19 20.43 -6.22
CA ARG A 167 -18.35 21.80 -6.74
C ARG A 167 -17.02 22.38 -7.14
N HIS A 168 -17.03 23.12 -8.24
CA HIS A 168 -15.82 23.77 -8.75
C HIS A 168 -15.89 25.26 -8.47
N GLY A 169 -14.75 25.82 -8.02
CA GLY A 169 -14.58 27.25 -7.76
C GLY A 169 -13.43 27.50 -6.79
N GLY A 170 -12.98 28.75 -6.72
CA GLY A 170 -11.86 29.12 -5.85
C GLY A 170 -10.52 28.56 -6.32
N ASN A 171 -9.58 28.45 -5.38
CA ASN A 171 -8.21 28.01 -5.60
C ASN A 171 -7.73 26.91 -4.61
N GLU A 172 -8.65 26.38 -3.80
CA GLU A 172 -8.36 25.36 -2.79
C GLU A 172 -9.24 24.15 -3.01
N ALA A 173 -8.70 22.97 -2.71
CA ALA A 173 -9.42 21.70 -2.69
C ALA A 173 -9.60 21.25 -1.25
N TYR A 174 -10.81 20.81 -0.89
CA TYR A 174 -11.12 20.27 0.43
C TYR A 174 -12.48 19.57 0.46
N TYR A 175 -12.63 18.57 1.34
CA TYR A 175 -13.89 17.95 1.66
C TYR A 175 -14.59 18.73 2.80
N ILE A 176 -15.91 18.94 2.69
CA ILE A 176 -16.74 19.61 3.67
C ILE A 176 -17.66 18.60 4.35
N PRO A 177 -17.32 18.09 5.57
CA PRO A 177 -18.11 17.07 6.25
C PRO A 177 -19.55 17.49 6.53
N SER A 178 -19.80 18.78 6.85
CA SER A 178 -21.14 19.29 7.16
C SER A 178 -22.08 19.34 5.97
N GLU A 179 -21.54 19.35 4.75
CA GLU A 179 -22.31 19.42 3.51
C GLU A 179 -22.15 18.14 2.67
N ASP A 180 -21.32 17.20 3.12
CA ASP A 180 -20.97 15.94 2.45
C ASP A 180 -20.61 16.16 0.97
N ARG A 181 -19.76 17.15 0.71
CA ARG A 181 -19.33 17.52 -0.65
C ARG A 181 -17.85 17.88 -0.71
N VAL A 182 -17.28 17.70 -1.87
CA VAL A 182 -15.92 18.13 -2.21
C VAL A 182 -15.96 19.48 -2.91
N GLN A 183 -15.08 20.40 -2.51
CA GLN A 183 -14.77 21.63 -3.22
C GLN A 183 -13.47 21.42 -4.00
N MET A 184 -13.47 21.79 -5.28
CA MET A 184 -12.31 21.69 -6.17
C MET A 184 -12.06 23.00 -6.90
N PRO A 185 -10.80 23.37 -7.17
CA PRO A 185 -10.49 24.37 -8.19
C PRO A 185 -10.98 23.90 -9.56
N PRO A 186 -11.29 24.82 -10.49
CA PRO A 186 -11.57 24.46 -11.89
C PRO A 186 -10.44 23.62 -12.51
N PHE A 187 -10.80 22.64 -13.33
CA PHE A 187 -9.84 21.73 -14.00
C PHE A 187 -8.72 22.50 -14.72
N ALA A 188 -9.04 23.63 -15.37
CA ALA A 188 -8.09 24.44 -16.10
C ALA A 188 -6.99 25.10 -15.22
N GLN A 189 -7.13 25.09 -13.90
CA GLN A 189 -6.08 25.61 -12.99
C GLN A 189 -4.99 24.59 -12.69
N PHE A 190 -5.20 23.34 -13.03
CA PHE A 190 -4.20 22.29 -12.85
C PHE A 190 -3.27 22.22 -14.06
N ARG A 191 -1.98 21.98 -13.81
CA ARG A 191 -0.98 21.90 -14.89
C ARG A 191 -1.19 20.69 -15.80
N GLU A 192 -1.73 19.64 -15.24
CA GLU A 192 -1.96 18.36 -15.94
C GLU A 192 -3.18 17.62 -15.37
N PRO A 193 -3.86 16.80 -16.17
CA PRO A 193 -5.03 16.04 -15.73
C PRO A 193 -4.77 15.15 -14.52
N ALA A 194 -3.58 14.52 -14.44
CA ALA A 194 -3.22 13.67 -13.33
C ALA A 194 -3.23 14.40 -11.98
N ALA A 195 -2.77 15.66 -11.96
CA ALA A 195 -2.80 16.48 -10.74
C ALA A 195 -4.23 16.79 -10.30
N TYR A 196 -5.14 17.08 -11.24
CA TYR A 196 -6.55 17.30 -10.93
C TYR A 196 -7.20 16.05 -10.33
N TYR A 197 -7.08 14.89 -10.99
CA TYR A 197 -7.71 13.66 -10.50
C TYR A 197 -7.06 13.15 -9.22
N GLY A 198 -5.74 13.32 -9.04
CA GLY A 198 -5.06 12.99 -7.79
C GLY A 198 -5.64 13.77 -6.62
N THR A 199 -5.80 15.09 -6.77
CA THR A 199 -6.43 15.94 -5.76
C THR A 199 -7.90 15.58 -5.53
N LEU A 200 -8.67 15.37 -6.61
CA LEU A 200 -10.09 15.00 -6.52
C LEU A 200 -10.29 13.70 -5.74
N PHE A 201 -9.48 12.69 -5.99
CA PHE A 201 -9.59 11.41 -5.29
C PHE A 201 -9.07 11.47 -3.86
N HIS A 202 -8.06 12.28 -3.56
CA HIS A 202 -7.62 12.55 -2.20
C HIS A 202 -8.77 13.13 -1.35
N GLU A 203 -9.45 14.18 -1.85
CA GLU A 203 -10.62 14.73 -1.17
C GLU A 203 -11.80 13.75 -1.13
N GLY A 204 -11.94 12.91 -2.15
CA GLY A 204 -12.90 11.82 -2.18
C GLY A 204 -12.66 10.77 -1.10
N LEU A 205 -11.40 10.50 -0.77
CA LEU A 205 -11.06 9.58 0.31
C LEU A 205 -11.43 10.15 1.69
N HIS A 206 -11.24 11.44 1.92
CA HIS A 206 -11.81 12.11 3.10
C HIS A 206 -13.34 11.96 3.13
N ALA A 207 -14.02 12.16 2.02
CA ALA A 207 -15.45 11.98 1.94
C ALA A 207 -15.91 10.56 2.29
N THR A 208 -15.09 9.53 2.05
CA THR A 208 -15.44 8.17 2.50
C THR A 208 -15.54 8.05 4.02
N GLY A 209 -14.97 8.98 4.79
CA GLY A 209 -15.08 9.04 6.24
C GLY A 209 -16.42 9.54 6.78
N ALA A 210 -17.32 10.02 5.93
CA ALA A 210 -18.66 10.45 6.34
C ALA A 210 -19.40 9.35 7.13
N ALA A 211 -20.28 9.76 8.06
CA ALA A 211 -21.07 8.86 8.90
C ALA A 211 -21.96 7.91 8.07
N SER A 212 -22.38 8.33 6.88
CA SER A 212 -23.16 7.53 5.92
C SER A 212 -22.33 6.46 5.19
N ARG A 213 -20.98 6.46 5.32
CA ARG A 213 -20.04 5.55 4.64
C ARG A 213 -19.20 4.77 5.64
N CYS A 214 -17.96 5.19 5.90
CA CYS A 214 -17.04 4.47 6.79
C CYS A 214 -17.07 4.98 8.24
N ASP A 215 -17.80 6.04 8.55
CA ASP A 215 -17.98 6.64 9.88
C ASP A 215 -16.65 6.82 10.63
N ARG A 216 -15.67 7.46 9.95
CA ARG A 216 -14.37 7.75 10.54
C ARG A 216 -14.40 9.11 11.27
N ASP A 217 -13.55 9.27 12.26
CA ASP A 217 -13.36 10.53 12.97
C ASP A 217 -12.55 11.52 12.11
N LEU A 218 -13.25 12.35 11.34
CA LEU A 218 -12.66 13.37 10.48
C LEU A 218 -12.25 14.66 11.24
N PHE A 219 -12.54 14.77 12.54
CA PHE A 219 -12.35 15.98 13.33
C PHE A 219 -11.02 15.99 14.09
N GLY A 220 -9.89 15.93 13.39
CA GLY A 220 -8.57 16.15 13.96
C GLY A 220 -8.14 17.61 13.84
N ARG A 221 -7.51 18.21 14.89
CA ARG A 221 -6.78 19.47 14.70
C ARG A 221 -5.57 19.22 13.80
N PHE A 222 -5.28 20.16 12.91
CA PHE A 222 -4.07 20.12 12.09
C PHE A 222 -2.84 19.79 12.95
N GLY A 223 -2.06 18.77 12.57
CA GLY A 223 -0.90 18.29 13.31
C GLY A 223 -1.18 17.34 14.48
N SER A 224 -2.44 16.94 14.71
CA SER A 224 -2.77 15.89 15.69
C SER A 224 -2.58 14.48 15.06
N ASP A 225 -2.41 13.46 15.92
CA ASP A 225 -2.29 12.05 15.49
C ASP A 225 -3.52 11.60 14.65
N ARG A 226 -4.71 12.11 14.98
CA ARG A 226 -5.95 11.83 14.25
C ARG A 226 -5.93 12.43 12.85
N TYR A 227 -5.50 13.70 12.74
CA TYR A 227 -5.32 14.35 11.46
C TYR A 227 -4.29 13.59 10.60
N ALA A 228 -3.14 13.24 11.18
CA ALA A 228 -2.10 12.48 10.47
C ALA A 228 -2.58 11.09 10.02
N ALA A 229 -3.43 10.42 10.81
CA ALA A 229 -4.01 9.13 10.43
C ALA A 229 -5.00 9.26 9.27
N GLU A 230 -5.82 10.31 9.25
CA GLU A 230 -6.78 10.55 8.16
C GLU A 230 -6.06 10.95 6.86
N GLU A 231 -5.04 11.81 6.93
CA GLU A 231 -4.18 12.13 5.79
C GLU A 231 -3.50 10.87 5.23
N ALA A 232 -2.97 10.01 6.13
CA ALA A 232 -2.37 8.75 5.69
C ALA A 232 -3.38 7.82 4.99
N ILE A 233 -4.65 7.83 5.39
CA ILE A 233 -5.73 7.10 4.70
C ILE A 233 -5.99 7.73 3.33
N ALA A 234 -6.08 9.06 3.25
CA ALA A 234 -6.31 9.79 2.01
C ALA A 234 -5.16 9.62 0.99
N ASP A 235 -3.93 9.52 1.48
CA ASP A 235 -2.74 9.31 0.63
C ASP A 235 -2.54 7.85 0.19
N LEU A 236 -3.00 6.87 0.97
CA LEU A 236 -2.76 5.43 0.73
C LEU A 236 -3.94 4.70 0.07
N GLY A 237 -5.12 5.28 0.10
CA GLY A 237 -6.37 4.73 -0.47
C GLY A 237 -6.48 4.91 -1.93
#